data_88c7ec8d9431303215cd0a59f77e7a3d
#
_entry.id   88c7ec8d9431303215cd0a59f77e7a3d
#
_cell.length_a   1.000
_cell.length_b   1.000
_cell.length_c   1.000
_cell.angle_alpha   90.00
_cell.angle_beta   90.00
_cell.angle_gamma   90.00
#
_symmetry.space_group_name_H-M   'P 1'
#
loop_
_entity.id
_entity.type
_entity.pdbx_description
1 polymer ?
#
loop_
_entity_poly.entity_id
_entity_poly.type
_entity_poly.pdbx_seq_one_letter_code
_entity_poly.pdbx_strand_id
1 'polypeptide(L)'
;MLNVLIRRVLIAIPVLIIVASLTFFFIRLAPGGPFDADKVVSPQVMKNLNAAYNLDAPLHQQYFDYMSGVVVGDFGPSFRYPGRSVSEMIYTGLPITFELAFYALMIAVALGIFSGVLAALKRNTFLDYFPMAIAMLGICVPTFLMGPILVLVFGINFEVLPVSGWDTLAGDKLLPSITLGFAYAAYIARLSRGGMLEVLGQDFIRTARAKGLSEFSIVTRHAMQGGLLPVVSFMGPAIAGLLGLSLIHISEPTRPSRI
;
A
#
# COMPACT_ATOMS: atom_id res chain seq x y z
N MET A 1 19.49 -20.29 2.13
CA MET A 1 18.30 -19.43 2.04
C MET A 1 17.44 -19.50 3.31
N LEU A 2 17.14 -20.69 3.83
CA LEU A 2 16.34 -20.89 5.06
C LEU A 2 16.91 -20.13 6.27
N ASN A 3 18.20 -20.22 6.53
CA ASN A 3 18.86 -19.51 7.64
C ASN A 3 18.72 -17.98 7.55
N VAL A 4 18.72 -17.41 6.33
CA VAL A 4 18.50 -15.98 6.15
C VAL A 4 17.07 -15.60 6.48
N LEU A 5 16.09 -16.42 6.06
CA LEU A 5 14.68 -16.20 6.36
C LEU A 5 14.43 -16.29 7.87
N ILE A 6 14.92 -17.35 8.52
CA ILE A 6 14.80 -17.54 9.98
C ILE A 6 15.39 -16.34 10.72
N ARG A 7 16.61 -15.92 10.36
CA ARG A 7 17.26 -14.76 10.98
C ARG A 7 16.43 -13.47 10.81
N ARG A 8 15.83 -13.25 9.64
CA ARG A 8 14.98 -12.08 9.39
C ARG A 8 13.69 -12.11 10.24
N VAL A 9 13.06 -13.27 10.35
CA VAL A 9 11.87 -13.45 11.20
C VAL A 9 12.22 -13.23 12.68
N LEU A 10 13.34 -13.79 13.15
CA LEU A 10 13.79 -13.60 14.54
C LEU A 10 14.12 -12.13 14.87
N ILE A 11 14.64 -11.36 13.89
CA ILE A 11 14.87 -9.93 14.06
C ILE A 11 13.57 -9.13 14.02
N ALA A 12 12.58 -9.57 13.23
CA ALA A 12 11.29 -8.88 13.12
C ALA A 12 10.49 -8.92 14.43
N ILE A 13 10.56 -10.02 15.20
CA ILE A 13 9.83 -10.17 16.47
C ILE A 13 10.18 -9.06 17.47
N PRO A 14 11.45 -8.83 17.87
CA PRO A 14 11.76 -7.75 18.81
C PRO A 14 11.43 -6.37 18.26
N VAL A 15 11.55 -6.15 16.93
CA VAL A 15 11.15 -4.88 16.31
C VAL A 15 9.65 -4.66 16.47
N LEU A 16 8.81 -5.67 16.23
CA LEU A 16 7.36 -5.57 16.41
C LEU A 16 7.00 -5.31 17.89
N ILE A 17 7.67 -5.97 18.84
CA ILE A 17 7.47 -5.73 20.27
C ILE A 17 7.82 -4.29 20.63
N ILE A 18 8.96 -3.79 20.16
CA ILE A 18 9.39 -2.40 20.43
C ILE A 18 8.39 -1.41 19.84
N VAL A 19 7.97 -1.59 18.58
CA VAL A 19 6.99 -0.71 17.92
C VAL A 19 5.66 -0.73 18.66
N ALA A 20 5.13 -1.91 19.02
CA ALA A 20 3.90 -2.04 19.78
C ALA A 20 4.00 -1.35 21.15
N SER A 21 5.11 -1.54 21.85
CA SER A 21 5.36 -0.90 23.15
C SER A 21 5.45 0.62 23.05
N LEU A 22 6.23 1.13 22.09
CA LEU A 22 6.36 2.57 21.87
C LEU A 22 5.00 3.19 21.52
N THR A 23 4.25 2.56 20.62
CA THR A 23 2.91 3.02 20.21
C THR A 23 1.97 3.05 21.41
N PHE A 24 1.97 1.98 22.24
CA PHE A 24 1.17 1.92 23.47
C PHE A 24 1.47 3.10 24.39
N PHE A 25 2.75 3.34 24.70
CA PHE A 25 3.13 4.41 25.61
C PHE A 25 2.88 5.80 25.02
N PHE A 26 3.18 6.02 23.72
CA PHE A 26 2.92 7.33 23.09
C PHE A 26 1.44 7.70 23.09
N ILE A 27 0.54 6.74 22.80
CA ILE A 27 -0.91 6.99 22.83
C ILE A 27 -1.38 7.31 24.25
N ARG A 28 -0.80 6.68 25.29
CA ARG A 28 -1.20 6.89 26.69
C ARG A 28 -0.57 8.13 27.33
N LEU A 29 0.60 8.57 26.85
CA LEU A 29 1.28 9.79 27.32
C LEU A 29 0.82 11.04 26.56
N ALA A 30 0.13 10.89 25.44
CA ALA A 30 -0.43 12.02 24.71
C ALA A 30 -1.46 12.75 25.59
N PRO A 31 -1.41 14.11 25.64
CA PRO A 31 -2.42 14.88 26.38
C PRO A 31 -3.80 14.67 25.76
N GLY A 32 -4.79 14.40 26.60
CA GLY A 32 -6.14 14.03 26.18
C GLY A 32 -6.36 12.51 26.23
N GLY A 33 -7.55 12.09 26.60
CA GLY A 33 -7.94 10.68 26.59
C GLY A 33 -8.38 10.22 25.20
N PRO A 34 -8.49 8.92 24.96
CA PRO A 34 -8.94 8.38 23.67
C PRO A 34 -10.36 8.81 23.27
N PHE A 35 -11.11 9.41 24.19
CA PHE A 35 -12.49 9.87 24.02
C PHE A 35 -12.65 11.39 24.03
N ASP A 36 -11.57 12.16 24.23
CA ASP A 36 -11.63 13.64 24.37
C ASP A 36 -11.79 14.36 23.02
N ALA A 37 -11.50 13.70 21.91
CA ALA A 37 -11.40 14.37 20.60
C ALA A 37 -12.74 14.69 19.93
N ASP A 38 -13.84 13.99 20.24
CA ASP A 38 -15.04 14.05 19.39
C ASP A 38 -16.31 14.64 20.04
N LYS A 39 -16.42 14.71 21.37
CA LYS A 39 -17.60 15.32 22.07
C LYS A 39 -17.27 15.69 23.51
N VAL A 40 -17.85 16.77 24.01
CA VAL A 40 -17.93 17.07 25.44
C VAL A 40 -18.78 15.98 26.10
N VAL A 41 -18.14 14.93 26.56
CA VAL A 41 -18.79 13.79 27.22
C VAL A 41 -19.00 14.17 28.69
N SER A 42 -20.18 13.86 29.25
CA SER A 42 -20.41 14.14 30.68
C SER A 42 -19.42 13.33 31.54
N PRO A 43 -19.00 13.87 32.73
CA PRO A 43 -18.06 13.19 33.60
C PRO A 43 -18.48 11.76 33.99
N GLN A 44 -19.78 11.52 34.12
CA GLN A 44 -20.33 10.20 34.43
C GLN A 44 -20.16 9.19 33.30
N VAL A 45 -20.38 9.63 32.06
CA VAL A 45 -20.19 8.79 30.86
C VAL A 45 -18.70 8.48 30.66
N MET A 46 -17.82 9.47 30.88
CA MET A 46 -16.37 9.28 30.81
C MET A 46 -15.91 8.23 31.83
N LYS A 47 -16.40 8.30 33.06
CA LYS A 47 -16.09 7.30 34.09
C LYS A 47 -16.51 5.89 33.68
N ASN A 48 -17.71 5.74 33.11
CA ASN A 48 -18.20 4.45 32.63
C ASN A 48 -17.37 3.92 31.44
N LEU A 49 -16.94 4.80 30.55
CA LEU A 49 -16.05 4.44 29.42
C LEU A 49 -14.70 3.99 29.95
N ASN A 50 -14.07 4.75 30.84
CA ASN A 50 -12.79 4.38 31.43
C ASN A 50 -12.85 3.01 32.13
N ALA A 51 -13.91 2.74 32.87
CA ALA A 51 -14.12 1.44 33.51
C ALA A 51 -14.33 0.30 32.47
N ALA A 52 -15.13 0.56 31.42
CA ALA A 52 -15.40 -0.43 30.37
C ALA A 52 -14.17 -0.80 29.55
N TYR A 53 -13.23 0.13 29.38
CA TYR A 53 -11.98 -0.07 28.64
C TYR A 53 -10.76 -0.30 29.53
N ASN A 54 -10.97 -0.50 30.83
CA ASN A 54 -9.92 -0.74 31.83
C ASN A 54 -8.83 0.34 31.87
N LEU A 55 -9.21 1.60 31.58
CA LEU A 55 -8.27 2.74 31.54
C LEU A 55 -7.90 3.25 32.92
N ASP A 56 -8.67 2.89 33.95
CA ASP A 56 -8.39 3.24 35.37
C ASP A 56 -7.33 2.34 36.01
N ALA A 57 -6.94 1.23 35.36
CA ALA A 57 -5.89 0.34 35.86
C ALA A 57 -4.50 0.99 35.76
N PRO A 58 -3.52 0.58 36.57
CA PRO A 58 -2.14 1.04 36.47
C PRO A 58 -1.56 0.76 35.07
N LEU A 59 -0.75 1.69 34.52
CA LEU A 59 -0.17 1.61 33.17
C LEU A 59 0.54 0.28 32.87
N HIS A 60 1.26 -0.26 33.87
CA HIS A 60 1.94 -1.53 33.68
C HIS A 60 0.96 -2.70 33.48
N GLN A 61 -0.17 -2.71 34.21
CA GLN A 61 -1.20 -3.74 34.05
C GLN A 61 -1.86 -3.61 32.68
N GLN A 62 -2.26 -2.39 32.28
CA GLN A 62 -2.80 -2.13 30.91
C GLN A 62 -1.83 -2.58 29.81
N TYR A 63 -0.52 -2.39 30.01
CA TYR A 63 0.51 -2.81 29.06
C TYR A 63 0.59 -4.34 28.94
N PHE A 64 0.64 -5.05 30.07
CA PHE A 64 0.71 -6.52 30.04
C PHE A 64 -0.58 -7.14 29.48
N ASP A 65 -1.74 -6.60 29.83
CA ASP A 65 -3.04 -7.04 29.29
C ASP A 65 -3.07 -6.84 27.77
N TYR A 66 -2.65 -5.67 27.28
CA TYR A 66 -2.56 -5.39 25.86
C TYR A 66 -1.57 -6.31 25.14
N MET A 67 -0.36 -6.48 25.65
CA MET A 67 0.65 -7.33 25.01
C MET A 67 0.27 -8.81 25.02
N SER A 68 -0.39 -9.29 26.07
CA SER A 68 -0.92 -10.67 26.10
C SER A 68 -2.03 -10.87 25.06
N GLY A 69 -2.91 -9.88 24.89
CA GLY A 69 -3.93 -9.87 23.85
C GLY A 69 -3.31 -9.89 22.45
N VAL A 70 -2.31 -9.05 22.16
CA VAL A 70 -1.60 -9.01 20.88
C VAL A 70 -1.03 -10.37 20.50
N VAL A 71 -0.46 -11.12 21.44
CA VAL A 71 0.11 -12.46 21.20
C VAL A 71 -0.95 -13.47 20.72
N VAL A 72 -2.18 -13.37 21.22
CA VAL A 72 -3.29 -14.25 20.82
C VAL A 72 -4.15 -13.67 19.69
N GLY A 73 -3.79 -12.48 19.17
CA GLY A 73 -4.52 -11.83 18.08
C GLY A 73 -5.77 -11.06 18.56
N ASP A 74 -5.90 -10.81 19.85
CA ASP A 74 -6.92 -9.94 20.42
C ASP A 74 -6.34 -8.54 20.66
N PHE A 75 -6.73 -7.60 19.80
CA PHE A 75 -6.30 -6.19 19.87
C PHE A 75 -7.22 -5.33 20.72
N GLY A 76 -8.20 -5.93 21.40
CA GLY A 76 -9.13 -5.25 22.29
C GLY A 76 -10.28 -4.52 21.56
N PRO A 77 -11.11 -3.81 22.34
CA PRO A 77 -12.24 -3.05 21.79
C PRO A 77 -11.79 -1.78 21.07
N SER A 78 -12.55 -1.39 20.03
CA SER A 78 -12.29 -0.15 19.31
C SER A 78 -12.72 1.08 20.12
N PHE A 79 -11.83 2.06 20.29
CA PHE A 79 -12.17 3.34 20.90
C PHE A 79 -13.07 4.21 20.01
N ARG A 80 -13.04 4.01 18.70
CA ARG A 80 -13.79 4.81 17.72
C ARG A 80 -15.16 4.21 17.37
N TYR A 81 -15.28 2.89 17.40
CA TYR A 81 -16.51 2.17 17.03
C TYR A 81 -17.04 1.36 18.21
N PRO A 82 -17.97 1.93 19.02
CA PRO A 82 -18.51 1.23 20.17
C PRO A 82 -19.15 -0.12 19.79
N GLY A 83 -18.85 -1.14 20.59
CA GLY A 83 -19.38 -2.50 20.37
C GLY A 83 -18.66 -3.32 19.30
N ARG A 84 -17.54 -2.81 18.73
CA ARG A 84 -16.69 -3.57 17.79
C ARG A 84 -15.31 -3.83 18.37
N SER A 85 -14.76 -5.01 18.12
CA SER A 85 -13.36 -5.28 18.43
C SER A 85 -12.44 -4.89 17.25
N VAL A 86 -11.21 -4.47 17.57
CA VAL A 86 -10.20 -4.16 16.57
C VAL A 86 -9.86 -5.42 15.76
N SER A 87 -9.81 -6.59 16.40
CA SER A 87 -9.58 -7.87 15.76
C SER A 87 -10.65 -8.18 14.69
N GLU A 88 -11.93 -8.00 15.02
CA GLU A 88 -13.03 -8.17 14.06
C GLU A 88 -12.88 -7.24 12.84
N MET A 89 -12.54 -5.96 13.09
CA MET A 89 -12.34 -4.99 12.01
C MET A 89 -11.16 -5.38 11.10
N ILE A 90 -10.08 -5.90 11.67
CA ILE A 90 -8.94 -6.41 10.90
C ILE A 90 -9.35 -7.63 10.08
N TYR A 91 -9.99 -8.62 10.67
CA TYR A 91 -10.41 -9.84 9.96
C TYR A 91 -11.38 -9.58 8.81
N THR A 92 -12.26 -8.59 8.96
CA THR A 92 -13.20 -8.22 7.89
C THR A 92 -12.57 -7.33 6.83
N GLY A 93 -11.65 -6.43 7.19
CA GLY A 93 -11.00 -5.51 6.26
C GLY A 93 -9.79 -6.09 5.53
N LEU A 94 -9.06 -7.01 6.17
CA LEU A 94 -7.80 -7.53 5.64
C LEU A 94 -7.94 -8.27 4.28
N PRO A 95 -8.96 -9.13 4.05
CA PRO A 95 -9.17 -9.75 2.75
C PRO A 95 -9.37 -8.74 1.62
N ILE A 96 -10.19 -7.70 1.88
CA ILE A 96 -10.44 -6.61 0.92
C ILE A 96 -9.14 -5.85 0.63
N THR A 97 -8.36 -5.58 1.68
CA THR A 97 -7.04 -4.94 1.55
C THR A 97 -6.08 -5.75 0.69
N PHE A 98 -5.98 -7.05 0.92
CA PHE A 98 -5.14 -7.94 0.13
C PHE A 98 -5.57 -8.00 -1.33
N GLU A 99 -6.86 -8.09 -1.57
CA GLU A 99 -7.41 -8.14 -2.92
C GLU A 99 -7.13 -6.82 -3.67
N LEU A 100 -7.40 -5.68 -3.05
CA LEU A 100 -7.12 -4.36 -3.63
C LEU A 100 -5.62 -4.16 -3.89
N ALA A 101 -4.77 -4.52 -2.93
CA ALA A 101 -3.32 -4.42 -3.09
C ALA A 101 -2.80 -5.32 -4.22
N PHE A 102 -3.37 -6.52 -4.38
CA PHE A 102 -3.02 -7.42 -5.47
C PHE A 102 -3.36 -6.83 -6.84
N TYR A 103 -4.58 -6.32 -7.05
CA TYR A 103 -4.96 -5.68 -8.31
C TYR A 103 -4.14 -4.42 -8.59
N ALA A 104 -3.95 -3.57 -7.58
CA ALA A 104 -3.11 -2.38 -7.70
C ALA A 104 -1.67 -2.72 -8.08
N LEU A 105 -1.10 -3.76 -7.47
CA LEU A 105 0.25 -4.23 -7.78
C LEU A 105 0.35 -4.80 -9.20
N MET A 106 -0.63 -5.59 -9.63
CA MET A 106 -0.67 -6.13 -11.00
C MET A 106 -0.70 -5.01 -12.04
N ILE A 107 -1.54 -3.99 -11.84
CA ILE A 107 -1.60 -2.80 -12.69
C ILE A 107 -0.26 -2.06 -12.67
N ALA A 108 0.30 -1.85 -11.47
CA ALA A 108 1.57 -1.13 -11.32
C ALA A 108 2.73 -1.83 -12.05
N VAL A 109 2.84 -3.14 -11.89
CA VAL A 109 3.89 -3.95 -12.52
C VAL A 109 3.71 -3.97 -14.05
N ALA A 110 2.50 -4.26 -14.52
CA ALA A 110 2.22 -4.35 -15.95
C ALA A 110 2.49 -3.01 -16.67
N LEU A 111 1.88 -1.93 -16.19
CA LEU A 111 2.04 -0.60 -16.80
C LEU A 111 3.45 -0.05 -16.59
N GLY A 112 4.02 -0.25 -15.41
CA GLY A 112 5.34 0.28 -15.07
C GLY A 112 6.46 -0.39 -15.86
N ILE A 113 6.47 -1.73 -15.95
CA ILE A 113 7.49 -2.44 -16.73
C ILE A 113 7.31 -2.13 -18.22
N PHE A 114 6.08 -2.23 -18.73
CA PHE A 114 5.82 -1.97 -20.15
C PHE A 114 6.28 -0.56 -20.57
N SER A 115 5.84 0.47 -19.84
CA SER A 115 6.18 1.86 -20.16
C SER A 115 7.66 2.16 -19.98
N GLY A 116 8.30 1.61 -18.91
CA GLY A 116 9.72 1.81 -18.67
C GLY A 116 10.63 1.12 -19.67
N VAL A 117 10.33 -0.13 -20.05
CA VAL A 117 11.06 -0.85 -21.10
C VAL A 117 10.89 -0.15 -22.45
N LEU A 118 9.67 0.23 -22.82
CA LEU A 118 9.41 0.96 -24.06
C LEU A 118 10.19 2.28 -24.11
N ALA A 119 10.18 3.04 -23.03
CA ALA A 119 10.92 4.29 -22.90
C ALA A 119 12.44 4.08 -23.04
N ALA A 120 12.99 3.02 -22.46
CA ALA A 120 14.42 2.68 -22.58
C ALA A 120 14.81 2.29 -24.02
N LEU A 121 13.96 1.50 -24.69
CA LEU A 121 14.20 1.06 -26.08
C LEU A 121 14.09 2.21 -27.08
N LYS A 122 13.23 3.19 -26.80
CA LYS A 122 13.00 4.37 -27.66
C LYS A 122 13.56 5.64 -27.02
N ARG A 123 14.74 5.53 -26.42
CA ARG A 123 15.44 6.63 -25.73
C ARG A 123 15.51 7.90 -26.60
N ASN A 124 15.26 9.04 -25.96
CA ASN A 124 15.26 10.38 -26.56
C ASN A 124 14.21 10.59 -27.66
N THR A 125 13.13 9.82 -27.67
CA THR A 125 12.00 10.00 -28.59
C THR A 125 10.72 10.37 -27.82
N PHE A 126 9.64 10.68 -28.53
CA PHE A 126 8.32 10.91 -27.91
C PHE A 126 7.86 9.72 -27.05
N LEU A 127 8.15 8.48 -27.47
CA LEU A 127 7.83 7.25 -26.72
C LEU A 127 8.66 7.06 -25.44
N ASP A 128 9.71 7.84 -25.27
CA ASP A 128 10.44 7.94 -23.99
C ASP A 128 9.83 9.03 -23.10
N TYR A 129 9.67 10.23 -23.63
CA TYR A 129 9.25 11.39 -22.84
C TYR A 129 7.79 11.32 -22.39
N PHE A 130 6.88 10.87 -23.24
CA PHE A 130 5.45 10.85 -22.95
C PHE A 130 5.08 9.91 -21.78
N PRO A 131 5.47 8.61 -21.77
CA PRO A 131 5.23 7.74 -20.63
C PRO A 131 5.91 8.23 -19.34
N MET A 132 7.09 8.82 -19.45
CA MET A 132 7.80 9.35 -18.28
C MET A 132 7.13 10.62 -17.73
N ALA A 133 6.55 11.47 -18.57
CA ALA A 133 5.77 12.61 -18.13
C ALA A 133 4.50 12.17 -17.39
N ILE A 134 3.78 11.16 -17.91
CA ILE A 134 2.63 10.56 -17.20
C ILE A 134 3.07 9.93 -15.87
N ALA A 135 4.18 9.22 -15.85
CA ALA A 135 4.74 8.68 -14.62
C ALA A 135 5.05 9.78 -13.60
N MET A 136 5.57 10.92 -14.06
CA MET A 136 5.83 12.05 -13.16
C MET A 136 4.53 12.56 -12.52
N LEU A 137 3.43 12.67 -13.26
CA LEU A 137 2.12 13.03 -12.72
C LEU A 137 1.68 12.03 -11.64
N GLY A 138 1.88 10.72 -11.86
CA GLY A 138 1.55 9.68 -10.88
C GLY A 138 2.32 9.78 -9.55
N ILE A 139 3.52 10.35 -9.58
CA ILE A 139 4.32 10.59 -8.36
C ILE A 139 3.93 11.92 -7.71
N CYS A 140 3.65 12.96 -8.49
CA CYS A 140 3.38 14.31 -7.99
C CYS A 140 1.95 14.47 -7.46
N VAL A 141 0.97 13.75 -8.03
CA VAL A 141 -0.43 13.84 -7.60
C VAL A 141 -0.66 12.91 -6.40
N PRO A 142 -1.08 13.45 -5.23
CA PRO A 142 -1.42 12.60 -4.09
C PRO A 142 -2.55 11.62 -4.41
N THR A 143 -2.47 10.40 -3.88
CA THR A 143 -3.46 9.34 -4.16
C THR A 143 -4.88 9.72 -3.75
N PHE A 144 -5.04 10.48 -2.64
CA PHE A 144 -6.36 10.97 -2.20
C PHE A 144 -7.01 11.96 -3.18
N LEU A 145 -6.22 12.62 -4.03
CA LEU A 145 -6.71 13.50 -5.08
C LEU A 145 -6.94 12.72 -6.39
N MET A 146 -6.09 11.73 -6.67
CA MET A 146 -6.21 10.91 -7.87
C MET A 146 -7.53 10.13 -7.91
N GLY A 147 -7.97 9.55 -6.78
CA GLY A 147 -9.23 8.81 -6.69
C GLY A 147 -10.44 9.62 -7.15
N PRO A 148 -10.75 10.77 -6.53
CA PRO A 148 -11.83 11.65 -6.96
C PRO A 148 -11.73 12.11 -8.42
N ILE A 149 -10.52 12.38 -8.93
CA ILE A 149 -10.34 12.74 -10.35
C ILE A 149 -10.74 11.60 -11.27
N LEU A 150 -10.30 10.36 -10.97
CA LEU A 150 -10.66 9.19 -11.78
C LEU A 150 -12.16 8.91 -11.71
N VAL A 151 -12.79 9.05 -10.55
CA VAL A 151 -14.25 8.91 -10.38
C VAL A 151 -14.98 9.99 -11.19
N LEU A 152 -14.54 11.24 -11.13
CA LEU A 152 -15.14 12.34 -11.90
C LEU A 152 -15.06 12.07 -13.41
N VAL A 153 -13.88 11.65 -13.89
CA VAL A 153 -13.64 11.44 -15.33
C VAL A 153 -14.34 10.19 -15.82
N PHE A 154 -14.06 9.02 -15.23
CA PHE A 154 -14.50 7.72 -15.75
C PHE A 154 -15.85 7.26 -15.19
N GLY A 155 -16.21 7.72 -13.98
CA GLY A 155 -17.47 7.34 -13.35
C GLY A 155 -18.61 8.30 -13.66
N ILE A 156 -18.36 9.62 -13.63
CA ILE A 156 -19.41 10.63 -13.77
C ILE A 156 -19.49 11.18 -15.19
N ASN A 157 -18.35 11.62 -15.78
CA ASN A 157 -18.37 12.26 -17.10
C ASN A 157 -18.51 11.26 -18.24
N PHE A 158 -17.78 10.16 -18.21
CA PHE A 158 -17.83 9.12 -19.25
C PHE A 158 -18.78 7.97 -18.92
N GLU A 159 -19.21 7.82 -17.68
CA GLU A 159 -20.12 6.77 -17.19
C GLU A 159 -19.69 5.33 -17.60
N VAL A 160 -18.38 5.08 -17.72
CA VAL A 160 -17.84 3.79 -18.17
C VAL A 160 -17.48 2.86 -17.03
N LEU A 161 -17.29 3.40 -15.79
CA LEU A 161 -16.93 2.64 -14.61
C LEU A 161 -17.79 3.04 -13.42
N PRO A 162 -18.12 2.09 -12.51
CA PRO A 162 -18.88 2.40 -11.30
C PRO A 162 -18.13 3.38 -10.40
N VAL A 163 -18.86 4.33 -9.81
CA VAL A 163 -18.29 5.33 -8.88
C VAL A 163 -18.09 4.78 -7.48
N SER A 164 -18.75 3.68 -7.11
CA SER A 164 -18.69 3.04 -5.80
C SER A 164 -19.14 1.59 -5.89
N GLY A 165 -18.76 0.81 -4.88
CA GLY A 165 -19.12 -0.60 -4.77
C GLY A 165 -17.89 -1.44 -4.42
N TRP A 166 -18.15 -2.68 -3.97
CA TRP A 166 -17.17 -3.74 -3.82
C TRP A 166 -17.91 -5.06 -3.99
N ASP A 167 -17.57 -5.83 -5.02
CA ASP A 167 -18.29 -7.05 -5.42
C ASP A 167 -19.80 -6.86 -5.72
N THR A 168 -20.19 -5.64 -6.08
CA THR A 168 -21.59 -5.30 -6.36
C THR A 168 -21.85 -5.03 -7.83
N LEU A 169 -20.88 -4.47 -8.53
CA LEU A 169 -20.98 -4.08 -9.95
C LEU A 169 -19.71 -4.53 -10.71
N ALA A 170 -19.88 -4.87 -11.98
CA ALA A 170 -18.75 -5.19 -12.84
C ALA A 170 -17.82 -3.97 -12.96
N GLY A 171 -16.53 -4.16 -12.63
CA GLY A 171 -15.53 -3.10 -12.74
C GLY A 171 -15.41 -2.16 -11.53
N ASP A 172 -16.16 -2.37 -10.46
CA ASP A 172 -16.12 -1.53 -9.24
C ASP A 172 -14.75 -1.49 -8.55
N LYS A 173 -13.93 -2.53 -8.74
CA LYS A 173 -12.54 -2.61 -8.22
C LYS A 173 -11.51 -1.87 -9.08
N LEU A 174 -11.84 -1.47 -10.31
CA LEU A 174 -10.86 -0.89 -11.24
C LEU A 174 -10.38 0.49 -10.82
N LEU A 175 -11.30 1.42 -10.52
CA LEU A 175 -10.93 2.78 -10.11
C LEU A 175 -10.08 2.81 -8.84
N PRO A 176 -10.44 2.10 -7.75
CA PRO A 176 -9.59 2.02 -6.56
C PRO A 176 -8.22 1.40 -6.85
N SER A 177 -8.18 0.34 -7.65
CA SER A 177 -6.93 -0.35 -8.00
C SER A 177 -6.01 0.51 -8.85
N ILE A 178 -6.56 1.25 -9.82
CA ILE A 178 -5.80 2.21 -10.64
C ILE A 178 -5.30 3.36 -9.76
N THR A 179 -6.14 3.89 -8.86
CA THR A 179 -5.77 4.97 -7.94
C THR A 179 -4.54 4.62 -7.11
N LEU A 180 -4.54 3.45 -6.48
CA LEU A 180 -3.41 3.00 -5.68
C LEU A 180 -2.23 2.54 -6.53
N GLY A 181 -2.49 1.84 -7.64
CA GLY A 181 -1.46 1.27 -8.50
C GLY A 181 -0.71 2.32 -9.31
N PHE A 182 -1.31 3.46 -9.64
CA PHE A 182 -0.74 4.44 -10.56
C PHE A 182 0.56 5.07 -10.05
N ALA A 183 0.62 5.43 -8.78
CA ALA A 183 1.85 5.96 -8.17
C ALA A 183 2.98 4.91 -8.20
N TYR A 184 2.68 3.65 -7.86
CA TYR A 184 3.66 2.57 -7.92
C TYR A 184 4.06 2.22 -9.36
N ALA A 185 3.12 2.28 -10.32
CA ALA A 185 3.42 2.13 -11.75
C ALA A 185 4.45 3.16 -12.21
N ALA A 186 4.32 4.40 -11.76
CA ALA A 186 5.23 5.49 -12.04
C ALA A 186 6.66 5.22 -11.50
N TYR A 187 6.79 4.76 -10.26
CA TYR A 187 8.08 4.35 -9.69
C TYR A 187 8.69 3.17 -10.46
N ILE A 188 7.91 2.13 -10.75
CA ILE A 188 8.34 0.95 -11.48
C ILE A 188 8.78 1.33 -12.91
N ALA A 189 8.05 2.22 -13.59
CA ALA A 189 8.43 2.72 -14.92
C ALA A 189 9.81 3.38 -14.93
N ARG A 190 10.08 4.25 -13.95
CA ARG A 190 11.38 4.91 -13.83
C ARG A 190 12.50 3.94 -13.50
N LEU A 191 12.27 2.99 -12.58
CA LEU A 191 13.26 1.96 -12.24
C LEU A 191 13.53 1.03 -13.43
N SER A 192 12.48 0.59 -14.13
CA SER A 192 12.60 -0.23 -15.33
C SER A 192 13.39 0.49 -16.43
N ARG A 193 13.04 1.76 -16.69
CA ARG A 193 13.77 2.57 -17.69
C ARG A 193 15.22 2.71 -17.33
N GLY A 194 15.54 3.07 -16.08
CA GLY A 194 16.92 3.26 -15.63
C GLY A 194 17.74 1.97 -15.75
N GLY A 195 17.26 0.87 -15.19
CA GLY A 195 17.93 -0.42 -15.23
C GLY A 195 18.09 -0.98 -16.66
N MET A 196 17.04 -0.81 -17.50
CA MET A 196 17.14 -1.22 -18.91
C MET A 196 18.19 -0.39 -19.68
N LEU A 197 18.27 0.92 -19.48
CA LEU A 197 19.27 1.77 -20.16
C LEU A 197 20.69 1.38 -19.74
N GLU A 198 20.91 1.05 -18.48
CA GLU A 198 22.20 0.59 -17.98
C GLU A 198 22.61 -0.72 -18.64
N VAL A 199 21.72 -1.71 -18.64
CA VAL A 199 22.01 -3.04 -19.19
C VAL A 199 22.15 -3.03 -20.70
N LEU A 200 21.33 -2.27 -21.44
CA LEU A 200 21.40 -2.16 -22.90
C LEU A 200 22.72 -1.56 -23.38
N GLY A 201 23.45 -0.85 -22.50
CA GLY A 201 24.79 -0.32 -22.77
C GLY A 201 25.93 -1.31 -22.56
N GLN A 202 25.71 -2.48 -22.00
CA GLN A 202 26.76 -3.44 -21.62
C GLN A 202 27.31 -4.21 -22.82
N ASP A 203 28.55 -4.68 -22.70
CA ASP A 203 29.28 -5.37 -23.80
C ASP A 203 28.68 -6.72 -24.17
N PHE A 204 28.05 -7.43 -23.23
CA PHE A 204 27.37 -8.68 -23.55
C PHE A 204 26.16 -8.49 -24.46
N ILE A 205 25.48 -7.35 -24.38
CA ILE A 205 24.38 -6.98 -25.30
C ILE A 205 24.95 -6.71 -26.71
N ARG A 206 26.09 -6.01 -26.80
CA ARG A 206 26.80 -5.80 -28.09
C ARG A 206 27.23 -7.13 -28.71
N THR A 207 27.73 -8.04 -27.89
CA THR A 207 28.10 -9.40 -28.33
C THR A 207 26.86 -10.17 -28.83
N ALA A 208 25.74 -10.08 -28.17
CA ALA A 208 24.50 -10.73 -28.59
C ALA A 208 24.01 -10.19 -29.95
N ARG A 209 24.10 -8.89 -30.18
CA ARG A 209 23.82 -8.26 -31.49
C ARG A 209 24.78 -8.74 -32.58
N ALA A 210 26.08 -8.78 -32.28
CA ALA A 210 27.08 -9.27 -33.21
C ALA A 210 26.88 -10.73 -33.62
N LYS A 211 26.28 -11.55 -32.73
CA LYS A 211 25.89 -12.94 -33.01
C LYS A 211 24.59 -13.05 -33.84
N GLY A 212 23.96 -11.94 -34.23
CA GLY A 212 22.76 -11.93 -35.06
C GLY A 212 21.44 -12.23 -34.33
N LEU A 213 21.41 -12.12 -32.99
CA LEU A 213 20.17 -12.29 -32.23
C LEU A 213 19.18 -11.15 -32.55
N SER A 214 17.90 -11.47 -32.62
CA SER A 214 16.84 -10.47 -32.81
C SER A 214 16.73 -9.53 -31.60
N GLU A 215 16.41 -8.26 -31.81
CA GLU A 215 16.23 -7.27 -30.73
C GLU A 215 15.19 -7.75 -29.70
N PHE A 216 14.12 -8.41 -30.12
CA PHE A 216 13.14 -8.99 -29.21
C PHE A 216 13.77 -10.03 -28.27
N SER A 217 14.60 -10.93 -28.80
CA SER A 217 15.31 -11.93 -27.99
C SER A 217 16.35 -11.29 -27.06
N ILE A 218 17.06 -10.26 -27.53
CA ILE A 218 18.00 -9.50 -26.72
C ILE A 218 17.30 -8.83 -25.54
N VAL A 219 16.19 -8.16 -25.80
CA VAL A 219 15.41 -7.48 -24.75
C VAL A 219 14.86 -8.48 -23.73
N THR A 220 14.13 -9.50 -24.20
CA THR A 220 13.39 -10.39 -23.29
C THR A 220 14.28 -11.39 -22.54
N ARG A 221 15.31 -11.92 -23.19
CA ARG A 221 16.16 -12.98 -22.61
C ARG A 221 17.46 -12.49 -21.98
N HIS A 222 17.95 -11.31 -22.40
CA HIS A 222 19.24 -10.81 -21.95
C HIS A 222 19.13 -9.51 -21.15
N ALA A 223 18.42 -8.50 -21.68
CA ALA A 223 18.38 -7.19 -21.05
C ALA A 223 17.44 -7.14 -19.85
N MET A 224 16.22 -7.70 -19.95
CA MET A 224 15.24 -7.65 -18.85
C MET A 224 15.73 -8.38 -17.59
N GLN A 225 16.51 -9.45 -17.71
CA GLN A 225 17.01 -10.19 -16.54
C GLN A 225 17.86 -9.32 -15.61
N GLY A 226 18.72 -8.47 -16.16
CA GLY A 226 19.50 -7.52 -15.37
C GLY A 226 18.79 -6.19 -15.14
N GLY A 227 18.12 -5.69 -16.18
CA GLY A 227 17.47 -4.37 -16.17
C GLY A 227 16.27 -4.25 -15.22
N LEU A 228 15.63 -5.35 -14.85
CA LEU A 228 14.50 -5.35 -13.90
C LEU A 228 14.91 -5.66 -12.45
N LEU A 229 16.20 -5.88 -12.14
CA LEU A 229 16.65 -6.10 -10.77
C LEU A 229 16.26 -4.96 -9.81
N PRO A 230 16.35 -3.67 -10.18
CA PRO A 230 15.87 -2.59 -9.32
C PRO A 230 14.36 -2.67 -9.03
N VAL A 231 13.57 -3.10 -10.01
CA VAL A 231 12.12 -3.31 -9.84
C VAL A 231 11.85 -4.44 -8.85
N VAL A 232 12.52 -5.59 -9.01
CA VAL A 232 12.37 -6.73 -8.09
C VAL A 232 12.73 -6.32 -6.66
N SER A 233 13.79 -5.54 -6.48
CA SER A 233 14.20 -5.02 -5.18
C SER A 233 13.17 -4.07 -4.56
N PHE A 234 12.46 -3.31 -5.39
CA PHE A 234 11.41 -2.39 -4.98
C PHE A 234 10.09 -3.09 -4.64
N MET A 235 9.84 -4.32 -5.10
CA MET A 235 8.57 -5.02 -4.89
C MET A 235 8.23 -5.22 -3.41
N GLY A 236 9.21 -5.51 -2.55
CA GLY A 236 8.99 -5.66 -1.11
C GLY A 236 8.41 -4.40 -0.46
N PRO A 237 9.09 -3.25 -0.53
CA PRO A 237 8.55 -1.95 -0.10
C PRO A 237 7.21 -1.59 -0.75
N ALA A 238 7.02 -1.88 -2.04
CA ALA A 238 5.77 -1.59 -2.74
C ALA A 238 4.59 -2.38 -2.17
N ILE A 239 4.75 -3.68 -1.94
CA ILE A 239 3.73 -4.54 -1.33
C ILE A 239 3.39 -4.03 0.08
N ALA A 240 4.40 -3.76 0.91
CA ALA A 240 4.20 -3.24 2.25
C ALA A 240 3.46 -1.90 2.26
N GLY A 241 3.82 -0.98 1.36
CA GLY A 241 3.16 0.30 1.21
C GLY A 241 1.71 0.19 0.73
N LEU A 242 1.43 -0.67 -0.25
CA LEU A 242 0.06 -0.91 -0.73
C LEU A 242 -0.84 -1.49 0.35
N LEU A 243 -0.35 -2.45 1.13
CA LEU A 243 -1.09 -3.03 2.25
C LEU A 243 -1.36 -1.98 3.35
N GLY A 244 -0.37 -1.14 3.69
CA GLY A 244 -0.52 -0.09 4.68
C GLY A 244 -1.51 1.00 4.26
N LEU A 245 -1.42 1.49 3.02
CA LEU A 245 -2.33 2.52 2.49
C LEU A 245 -3.77 2.03 2.39
N SER A 246 -3.98 0.79 1.97
CA SER A 246 -5.32 0.20 1.85
C SER A 246 -6.01 0.09 3.21
N LEU A 247 -5.30 -0.31 4.27
CA LEU A 247 -5.85 -0.38 5.63
C LEU A 247 -6.30 1.00 6.13
N ILE A 248 -5.55 2.07 5.84
CA ILE A 248 -5.91 3.43 6.24
C ILE A 248 -7.19 3.87 5.51
N HIS A 249 -7.31 3.61 4.21
CA HIS A 249 -8.48 4.02 3.42
C HIS A 249 -9.74 3.22 3.72
N ILE A 250 -9.63 1.94 4.09
CA ILE A 250 -10.79 1.11 4.47
C ILE A 250 -11.29 1.44 5.88
N SER A 251 -10.42 1.89 6.77
CA SER A 251 -10.80 2.29 8.13
C SER A 251 -11.50 3.64 8.20
N GLU A 252 -11.45 4.47 7.15
CA GLU A 252 -12.28 5.68 7.01
C GLU A 252 -13.60 5.31 6.34
N PRO A 253 -14.73 5.28 7.08
CA PRO A 253 -16.01 4.98 6.46
C PRO A 253 -16.49 6.19 5.64
N THR A 254 -16.35 6.11 4.34
CA THR A 254 -17.11 6.94 3.38
C THR A 254 -18.57 6.48 3.26
N ARG A 255 -19.13 5.88 4.31
CA ARG A 255 -20.58 5.66 4.35
C ARG A 255 -21.24 6.94 4.80
N PRO A 256 -22.06 7.60 3.94
CA PRO A 256 -22.99 8.58 4.44
C PRO A 256 -23.85 7.90 5.50
N SER A 257 -23.83 8.45 6.72
CA SER A 257 -24.82 8.09 7.73
C SER A 257 -26.18 8.26 7.09
N ARG A 258 -26.91 7.17 6.88
CA ARG A 258 -28.32 7.27 6.60
C ARG A 258 -28.94 7.96 7.82
N ILE A 259 -29.41 9.18 7.58
CA ILE A 259 -30.35 9.89 8.42
C ILE A 259 -31.67 9.15 8.38
#